data_d79248e493a886b6c74b2055690654a3
#
_entry.id   d79248e493a886b6c74b2055690654a3
#
_cell.length_a   1.000
_cell.length_b   1.000
_cell.length_c   1.000
_cell.angle_alpha   90.00
_cell.angle_beta   90.00
_cell.angle_gamma   90.00
#
_symmetry.space_group_name_H-M   'P 1'
#
loop_
_entity.id
_entity.type
_entity.pdbx_description
1 polymer ?
#
loop_
_entity_poly.entity_id
_entity_poly.type
_entity_poly.pdbx_seq_one_letter_code
_entity_poly.pdbx_strand_id
1 'polypeptide(L)'
;ILGLGNLGSLASKPVMEGKSVLFKRFADIDSIDIEINNDNPNSIIETIKNIGGTFGGINLEDIAAPDCFIIEEKLKQILDIPVFHDDQHGTAIITTAALINALDINKKKIDKIKIVVNGAGASAMACANLFKKSGVPQKNITMIDRTGVIFRGRENLNQWKSAHAIETKNRTLDDAIKNADVFLGLSVKGALTKNMVKKMAKNPIIFACANPDPEITPEEVEEVRSDAIIATGRSDYPNQVNNLIGFPYIFRGALDVRS
;
A
#
# COMPACT_ATOMS: atom_id res chain seq x y z
N ILE A 1 11.31 -4.09 7.87
CA ILE A 1 10.38 -4.52 8.95
C ILE A 1 9.65 -3.28 9.45
N LEU A 2 8.34 -3.20 9.29
CA LEU A 2 7.36 -2.29 9.92
C LEU A 2 7.95 -0.99 10.54
N GLY A 3 8.50 -0.10 9.71
CA GLY A 3 9.04 1.19 10.15
C GLY A 3 10.45 1.15 10.78
N LEU A 4 11.01 -0.03 11.00
CA LEU A 4 12.35 -0.20 11.58
C LEU A 4 13.47 -0.22 10.53
N GLY A 5 13.12 -0.31 9.25
CA GLY A 5 14.07 -0.37 8.15
C GLY A 5 14.67 -1.76 7.92
N ASN A 6 15.80 -1.82 7.22
CA ASN A 6 16.51 -3.07 6.94
C ASN A 6 17.31 -3.51 8.17
N LEU A 7 16.78 -4.51 8.88
CA LEU A 7 17.42 -5.15 10.03
C LEU A 7 18.05 -6.51 9.66
N GLY A 8 18.03 -6.88 8.38
CA GLY A 8 18.52 -8.14 7.86
C GLY A 8 17.51 -9.27 7.88
N SER A 9 17.85 -10.37 7.20
CA SER A 9 16.97 -11.51 6.97
C SER A 9 16.50 -12.19 8.26
N LEU A 10 17.39 -12.40 9.24
CA LEU A 10 17.03 -13.03 10.51
C LEU A 10 15.96 -12.24 11.29
N ALA A 11 16.01 -10.91 11.24
CA ALA A 11 15.06 -10.07 11.94
C ALA A 11 13.67 -10.08 11.27
N SER A 12 13.55 -10.45 10.00
CA SER A 12 12.28 -10.59 9.29
C SER A 12 11.54 -11.91 9.60
N LYS A 13 12.22 -12.89 10.17
CA LYS A 13 11.69 -14.24 10.45
C LYS A 13 10.31 -14.23 11.13
N PRO A 14 10.05 -13.46 12.22
CA PRO A 14 8.74 -13.46 12.86
C PRO A 14 7.60 -12.98 11.94
N VAL A 15 7.89 -12.06 11.02
CA VAL A 15 6.91 -11.59 10.03
C VAL A 15 6.58 -12.70 9.04
N MET A 16 7.59 -13.39 8.52
CA MET A 16 7.45 -14.46 7.52
C MET A 16 6.74 -15.69 8.10
N GLU A 17 7.12 -16.11 9.32
CA GLU A 17 6.39 -17.16 10.04
C GLU A 17 4.93 -16.78 10.29
N GLY A 18 4.68 -15.54 10.68
CA GLY A 18 3.33 -15.01 10.82
C GLY A 18 2.53 -15.10 9.53
N LYS A 19 3.13 -14.74 8.38
CA LYS A 19 2.51 -14.89 7.06
C LYS A 19 2.17 -16.35 6.76
N SER A 20 3.09 -17.28 7.04
CA SER A 20 2.87 -18.73 6.83
C SER A 20 1.70 -19.25 7.66
N VAL A 21 1.59 -18.84 8.91
CA VAL A 21 0.45 -19.18 9.78
C VAL A 21 -0.88 -18.66 9.19
N LEU A 22 -0.89 -17.43 8.68
CA LEU A 22 -2.09 -16.82 8.10
C LEU A 22 -2.51 -17.51 6.80
N PHE A 23 -1.57 -17.87 5.93
CA PHE A 23 -1.82 -18.67 4.75
C PHE A 23 -2.50 -20.00 5.09
N LYS A 24 -1.96 -20.71 6.08
CA LYS A 24 -2.54 -21.99 6.52
C LYS A 24 -3.90 -21.81 7.14
N ARG A 25 -4.04 -20.86 8.07
CA ARG A 25 -5.27 -20.66 8.85
C ARG A 25 -6.46 -20.19 7.99
N PHE A 26 -6.24 -19.27 7.07
CA PHE A 26 -7.32 -18.62 6.33
C PHE A 26 -7.57 -19.18 4.94
N ALA A 27 -6.60 -19.84 4.34
CA ALA A 27 -6.69 -20.32 2.96
C ALA A 27 -6.29 -21.79 2.78
N ASP A 28 -5.92 -22.47 3.86
CA ASP A 28 -5.39 -23.85 3.84
C ASP A 28 -4.27 -24.04 2.80
N ILE A 29 -3.33 -23.09 2.79
CA ILE A 29 -2.14 -23.12 1.95
C ILE A 29 -0.94 -23.47 2.82
N ASP A 30 -0.20 -24.50 2.44
CA ASP A 30 1.09 -24.81 3.03
C ASP A 30 2.13 -23.81 2.52
N SER A 31 2.74 -23.08 3.43
CA SER A 31 3.69 -22.01 3.12
C SER A 31 5.00 -22.27 3.85
N ILE A 32 6.09 -22.04 3.15
CA ILE A 32 7.46 -22.15 3.66
C ILE A 32 8.10 -20.78 3.53
N ASP A 33 8.51 -20.20 4.64
CA ASP A 33 9.22 -18.94 4.68
C ASP A 33 10.73 -19.14 4.44
N ILE A 34 11.28 -18.31 3.55
CA ILE A 34 12.70 -18.36 3.15
C ILE A 34 13.25 -16.93 3.17
N GLU A 35 14.07 -16.64 4.18
CA GLU A 35 14.69 -15.33 4.33
C GLU A 35 16.04 -15.29 3.59
N ILE A 36 16.09 -14.51 2.52
CA ILE A 36 17.29 -14.37 1.68
C ILE A 36 18.18 -13.27 2.26
N ASN A 37 19.36 -13.64 2.70
CA ASN A 37 20.38 -12.69 3.20
C ASN A 37 21.19 -12.11 2.05
N ASN A 38 20.58 -11.24 1.25
CA ASN A 38 21.24 -10.57 0.14
C ASN A 38 20.52 -9.26 -0.21
N ASP A 39 21.28 -8.21 -0.52
CA ASP A 39 20.77 -6.90 -0.93
C ASP A 39 20.88 -6.67 -2.45
N ASN A 40 21.44 -7.62 -3.22
CA ASN A 40 21.58 -7.49 -4.66
C ASN A 40 20.35 -8.08 -5.38
N PRO A 41 19.57 -7.28 -6.12
CA PRO A 41 18.36 -7.74 -6.80
C PRO A 41 18.59 -8.94 -7.75
N ASN A 42 19.70 -8.97 -8.48
CA ASN A 42 20.00 -10.07 -9.40
C ASN A 42 20.25 -11.39 -8.63
N SER A 43 20.94 -11.31 -7.50
CA SER A 43 21.18 -12.48 -6.65
C SER A 43 19.89 -13.01 -6.03
N ILE A 44 18.99 -12.12 -5.60
CA ILE A 44 17.66 -12.48 -5.11
C ILE A 44 16.86 -13.18 -6.21
N ILE A 45 16.84 -12.61 -7.43
CA ILE A 45 16.14 -13.19 -8.59
C ILE A 45 16.66 -14.59 -8.89
N GLU A 46 17.98 -14.80 -8.98
CA GLU A 46 18.57 -16.12 -9.28
C GLU A 46 18.29 -17.13 -8.16
N THR A 47 18.31 -16.70 -6.90
CA THR A 47 17.96 -17.57 -5.76
C THR A 47 16.51 -18.05 -5.89
N ILE A 48 15.55 -17.13 -6.09
CA ILE A 48 14.13 -17.47 -6.20
C ILE A 48 13.86 -18.31 -7.44
N LYS A 49 14.49 -18.02 -8.57
CA LYS A 49 14.40 -18.81 -9.80
C LYS A 49 14.81 -20.26 -9.57
N ASN A 50 15.92 -20.49 -8.87
CA ASN A 50 16.47 -21.83 -8.62
C ASN A 50 15.58 -22.68 -7.71
N ILE A 51 14.85 -22.07 -6.78
CA ILE A 51 13.94 -22.80 -5.87
C ILE A 51 12.49 -22.80 -6.35
N GLY A 52 12.10 -21.86 -7.22
CA GLY A 52 10.71 -21.61 -7.61
C GLY A 52 9.98 -22.81 -8.21
N GLY A 53 10.70 -23.69 -8.91
CA GLY A 53 10.10 -24.86 -9.55
C GLY A 53 9.49 -25.91 -8.58
N THR A 54 9.69 -25.75 -7.27
CA THR A 54 9.13 -26.64 -6.25
C THR A 54 7.88 -26.07 -5.58
N PHE A 55 7.50 -24.83 -5.92
CA PHE A 55 6.37 -24.11 -5.32
C PHE A 55 5.24 -23.86 -6.30
N GLY A 56 4.02 -23.72 -5.79
CA GLY A 56 2.84 -23.33 -6.57
C GLY A 56 2.71 -21.81 -6.75
N GLY A 57 3.47 -21.01 -6.01
CA GLY A 57 3.47 -19.55 -6.09
C GLY A 57 4.51 -18.93 -5.16
N ILE A 58 4.87 -17.69 -5.39
CA ILE A 58 5.87 -16.93 -4.61
C ILE A 58 5.23 -15.65 -4.07
N ASN A 59 5.24 -15.50 -2.74
CA ASN A 59 4.98 -14.22 -2.09
C ASN A 59 6.30 -13.50 -1.83
N LEU A 60 6.46 -12.31 -2.41
CA LEU A 60 7.54 -11.40 -2.08
C LEU A 60 7.09 -10.50 -0.93
N GLU A 61 7.94 -10.34 0.07
CA GLU A 61 7.64 -9.60 1.29
C GLU A 61 8.82 -8.77 1.75
N ASP A 62 8.56 -7.59 2.30
CA ASP A 62 9.54 -6.69 2.94
C ASP A 62 10.71 -6.27 2.01
N ILE A 63 10.52 -6.29 0.70
CA ILE A 63 11.51 -5.81 -0.28
C ILE A 63 11.23 -4.33 -0.58
N ALA A 64 12.20 -3.46 -0.30
CA ALA A 64 12.05 -2.02 -0.47
C ALA A 64 11.99 -1.59 -1.95
N ALA A 65 11.26 -0.50 -2.22
CA ALA A 65 11.32 0.17 -3.53
C ALA A 65 12.68 0.91 -3.68
N PRO A 66 13.29 0.91 -4.88
CA PRO A 66 12.74 0.46 -6.16
C PRO A 66 12.98 -1.02 -6.49
N ASP A 67 13.78 -1.74 -5.72
CA ASP A 67 14.24 -3.10 -6.05
C ASP A 67 13.08 -4.10 -6.13
N CYS A 68 12.04 -3.93 -5.30
CA CYS A 68 10.86 -4.78 -5.34
C CYS A 68 10.16 -4.77 -6.71
N PHE A 69 10.17 -3.64 -7.43
CA PHE A 69 9.57 -3.55 -8.76
C PHE A 69 10.36 -4.36 -9.79
N ILE A 70 11.70 -4.25 -9.73
CA ILE A 70 12.62 -4.93 -10.65
C ILE A 70 12.55 -6.45 -10.42
N ILE A 71 12.60 -6.86 -9.14
CA ILE A 71 12.58 -8.27 -8.75
C ILE A 71 11.26 -8.93 -9.17
N GLU A 72 10.14 -8.31 -8.82
CA GLU A 72 8.83 -8.86 -9.16
C GLU A 72 8.61 -8.97 -10.67
N GLU A 73 8.90 -7.88 -11.41
CA GLU A 73 8.74 -7.88 -12.87
C GLU A 73 9.58 -8.98 -13.54
N LYS A 74 10.84 -9.12 -13.10
CA LYS A 74 11.74 -10.12 -13.67
C LYS A 74 11.30 -11.54 -13.33
N LEU A 75 10.89 -11.81 -12.09
CA LEU A 75 10.41 -13.12 -11.69
C LEU A 75 9.14 -13.54 -12.42
N LYS A 76 8.21 -12.61 -12.66
CA LYS A 76 7.00 -12.85 -13.48
C LYS A 76 7.31 -13.21 -14.94
N GLN A 77 8.47 -12.79 -15.46
CA GLN A 77 8.90 -13.12 -16.83
C GLN A 77 9.53 -14.51 -16.94
N ILE A 78 10.11 -15.03 -15.86
CA ILE A 78 10.93 -16.24 -15.90
C ILE A 78 10.33 -17.44 -15.16
N LEU A 79 9.29 -17.23 -14.34
CA LEU A 79 8.59 -18.29 -13.62
C LEU A 79 7.18 -18.49 -14.19
N ASP A 80 6.78 -19.75 -14.34
CA ASP A 80 5.44 -20.14 -14.80
C ASP A 80 4.45 -20.32 -13.63
N ILE A 81 4.73 -19.69 -12.50
CA ILE A 81 3.90 -19.70 -11.30
C ILE A 81 3.59 -18.27 -10.85
N PRO A 82 2.50 -18.02 -10.11
CA PRO A 82 2.17 -16.69 -9.60
C PRO A 82 3.30 -16.11 -8.76
N VAL A 83 3.70 -14.88 -9.07
CA VAL A 83 4.61 -14.07 -8.26
C VAL A 83 3.87 -12.82 -7.82
N PHE A 84 3.77 -12.61 -6.52
CA PHE A 84 2.97 -11.54 -5.94
C PHE A 84 3.76 -10.85 -4.82
N HIS A 85 3.86 -9.53 -4.87
CA HIS A 85 4.45 -8.74 -3.82
C HIS A 85 3.33 -8.15 -2.94
N ASP A 86 3.15 -8.69 -1.76
CA ASP A 86 2.00 -8.36 -0.91
C ASP A 86 2.00 -6.90 -0.45
N ASP A 87 3.15 -6.33 -0.09
CA ASP A 87 3.26 -4.91 0.30
C ASP A 87 2.78 -3.96 -0.81
N GLN A 88 2.91 -4.36 -2.08
CA GLN A 88 2.39 -3.59 -3.20
C GLN A 88 0.92 -3.90 -3.44
N HIS A 89 0.63 -5.14 -3.84
CA HIS A 89 -0.64 -5.51 -4.45
C HIS A 89 -1.70 -5.85 -3.40
N GLY A 90 -1.33 -6.50 -2.30
CA GLY A 90 -2.27 -6.79 -1.21
C GLY A 90 -2.81 -5.49 -0.60
N THR A 91 -1.92 -4.56 -0.29
CA THR A 91 -2.29 -3.23 0.22
C THR A 91 -3.17 -2.47 -0.77
N ALA A 92 -2.80 -2.48 -2.07
CA ALA A 92 -3.57 -1.77 -3.10
C ALA A 92 -4.99 -2.36 -3.29
N ILE A 93 -5.12 -3.68 -3.29
CA ILE A 93 -6.42 -4.37 -3.46
C ILE A 93 -7.34 -4.03 -2.29
N ILE A 94 -6.88 -4.19 -1.06
CA ILE A 94 -7.68 -3.93 0.14
C ILE A 94 -8.06 -2.46 0.27
N THR A 95 -7.11 -1.57 0.02
CA THR A 95 -7.37 -0.12 0.07
C THR A 95 -8.38 0.29 -1.00
N THR A 96 -8.29 -0.29 -2.20
CA THR A 96 -9.25 -0.01 -3.29
C THR A 96 -10.64 -0.55 -2.97
N ALA A 97 -10.75 -1.76 -2.42
CA ALA A 97 -12.02 -2.33 -1.97
C ALA A 97 -12.68 -1.45 -0.89
N ALA A 98 -11.90 -1.01 0.10
CA ALA A 98 -12.36 -0.09 1.12
C ALA A 98 -12.80 1.26 0.53
N LEU A 99 -12.06 1.79 -0.44
CA LEU A 99 -12.43 3.02 -1.14
C LEU A 99 -13.77 2.89 -1.86
N ILE A 100 -13.99 1.82 -2.60
CA ILE A 100 -15.25 1.56 -3.32
C ILE A 100 -16.43 1.54 -2.35
N ASN A 101 -16.30 0.81 -1.23
CA ASN A 101 -17.33 0.74 -0.20
C ASN A 101 -17.60 2.11 0.46
N ALA A 102 -16.54 2.85 0.81
CA ALA A 102 -16.68 4.16 1.42
C ALA A 102 -17.29 5.20 0.45
N LEU A 103 -16.99 5.11 -0.83
CA LEU A 103 -17.62 5.94 -1.87
C LEU A 103 -19.12 5.65 -2.02
N ASP A 104 -19.51 4.37 -1.95
CA ASP A 104 -20.92 3.99 -2.00
C ASP A 104 -21.68 4.52 -0.78
N ILE A 105 -21.13 4.40 0.42
CA ILE A 105 -21.72 4.97 1.65
C ILE A 105 -21.88 6.49 1.52
N ASN A 106 -20.85 7.19 1.07
CA ASN A 106 -20.85 8.65 0.95
C ASN A 106 -21.53 9.16 -0.32
N LYS A 107 -22.02 8.27 -1.21
CA LYS A 107 -22.61 8.59 -2.51
C LYS A 107 -21.70 9.49 -3.37
N LYS A 108 -20.39 9.28 -3.29
CA LYS A 108 -19.40 9.99 -4.11
C LYS A 108 -19.05 9.19 -5.36
N LYS A 109 -18.81 9.90 -6.47
CA LYS A 109 -18.41 9.28 -7.75
C LYS A 109 -16.89 9.19 -7.83
N ILE A 110 -16.38 8.03 -8.18
CA ILE A 110 -14.94 7.72 -8.23
C ILE A 110 -14.16 8.65 -9.18
N ASP A 111 -14.77 9.07 -10.28
CA ASP A 111 -14.15 9.96 -11.27
C ASP A 111 -14.11 11.44 -10.83
N LYS A 112 -14.74 11.80 -9.71
CA LYS A 112 -14.83 13.17 -9.20
C LYS A 112 -14.02 13.41 -7.93
N ILE A 113 -13.66 12.37 -7.20
CA ILE A 113 -12.94 12.50 -5.93
C ILE A 113 -11.52 13.01 -6.13
N LYS A 114 -11.02 13.72 -5.11
CA LYS A 114 -9.61 14.12 -4.97
C LYS A 114 -8.97 13.29 -3.87
N ILE A 115 -7.88 12.61 -4.20
CA ILE A 115 -7.13 11.74 -3.30
C ILE A 115 -5.77 12.35 -2.98
N VAL A 116 -5.43 12.37 -1.71
CA VAL A 116 -4.06 12.65 -1.24
C VAL A 116 -3.46 11.34 -0.72
N VAL A 117 -2.37 10.91 -1.30
CA VAL A 117 -1.59 9.74 -0.88
C VAL A 117 -0.33 10.23 -0.17
N ASN A 118 -0.27 10.08 1.13
CA ASN A 118 0.89 10.45 1.94
C ASN A 118 1.81 9.25 2.14
N GLY A 119 2.87 9.23 1.38
CA GLY A 119 3.81 8.15 1.15
C GLY A 119 4.11 8.01 -0.34
N ALA A 120 5.31 7.56 -0.67
CA ALA A 120 5.72 7.29 -2.04
C ALA A 120 6.63 6.05 -2.13
N GLY A 121 6.36 5.07 -1.27
CA GLY A 121 6.93 3.74 -1.31
C GLY A 121 6.17 2.80 -2.25
N ALA A 122 6.52 1.52 -2.21
CA ALA A 122 5.94 0.48 -3.07
C ALA A 122 4.41 0.40 -2.94
N SER A 123 3.88 0.33 -1.73
CA SER A 123 2.44 0.28 -1.46
C SER A 123 1.70 1.52 -1.96
N ALA A 124 2.23 2.71 -1.70
CA ALA A 124 1.60 3.96 -2.12
C ALA A 124 1.49 4.07 -3.65
N MET A 125 2.54 3.66 -4.38
CA MET A 125 2.53 3.63 -5.84
C MET A 125 1.55 2.60 -6.39
N ALA A 126 1.51 1.40 -5.80
CA ALA A 126 0.56 0.36 -6.18
C ALA A 126 -0.90 0.79 -5.95
N CYS A 127 -1.20 1.42 -4.80
CA CYS A 127 -2.51 1.99 -4.52
C CYS A 127 -2.90 3.07 -5.55
N ALA A 128 -2.03 4.03 -5.81
CA ALA A 128 -2.29 5.09 -6.78
C ALA A 128 -2.52 4.52 -8.20
N ASN A 129 -1.78 3.48 -8.59
CA ASN A 129 -1.98 2.80 -9.87
C ASN A 129 -3.33 2.09 -9.94
N LEU A 130 -3.71 1.38 -8.88
CA LEU A 130 -4.99 0.68 -8.85
C LEU A 130 -6.18 1.65 -8.79
N PHE A 131 -6.07 2.76 -8.07
CA PHE A 131 -7.08 3.83 -8.09
C PHE A 131 -7.27 4.41 -9.50
N LYS A 132 -6.18 4.64 -10.24
CA LYS A 132 -6.27 5.08 -11.65
C LYS A 132 -6.99 4.05 -12.52
N LYS A 133 -6.65 2.76 -12.39
CA LYS A 133 -7.31 1.67 -13.11
C LYS A 133 -8.79 1.55 -12.75
N SER A 134 -9.16 1.88 -11.52
CA SER A 134 -10.55 1.90 -11.04
C SER A 134 -11.35 3.12 -11.45
N GLY A 135 -10.74 4.10 -12.15
CA GLY A 135 -11.44 5.24 -12.72
C GLY A 135 -11.14 6.60 -12.08
N VAL A 136 -10.21 6.68 -11.10
CA VAL A 136 -9.77 7.98 -10.56
C VAL A 136 -8.84 8.67 -11.58
N PRO A 137 -9.15 9.88 -12.05
CA PRO A 137 -8.25 10.60 -12.96
C PRO A 137 -6.90 10.89 -12.30
N GLN A 138 -5.79 10.69 -13.03
CA GLN A 138 -4.45 10.92 -12.48
C GLN A 138 -4.29 12.32 -11.87
N LYS A 139 -4.84 13.36 -12.51
CA LYS A 139 -4.79 14.75 -12.02
C LYS A 139 -5.44 14.95 -10.65
N ASN A 140 -6.28 14.01 -10.23
CA ASN A 140 -6.99 14.04 -8.96
C ASN A 140 -6.25 13.25 -7.85
N ILE A 141 -5.12 12.62 -8.14
CA ILE A 141 -4.31 11.88 -7.17
C ILE A 141 -3.04 12.68 -6.90
N THR A 142 -2.91 13.22 -5.71
CA THR A 142 -1.70 13.95 -5.26
C THR A 142 -0.88 13.03 -4.38
N MET A 143 0.30 12.66 -4.82
CA MET A 143 1.24 11.87 -4.02
C MET A 143 2.25 12.77 -3.30
N ILE A 144 2.64 12.36 -2.10
CA ILE A 144 3.54 13.12 -1.22
C ILE A 144 4.64 12.18 -0.70
N ASP A 145 5.87 12.61 -0.74
CA ASP A 145 6.99 11.94 -0.08
C ASP A 145 7.61 12.83 1.03
N ARG A 146 8.73 12.41 1.59
CA ARG A 146 9.41 13.13 2.69
C ARG A 146 9.77 14.59 2.37
N THR A 147 9.90 14.93 1.10
CA THR A 147 10.28 16.29 0.66
C THR A 147 9.07 17.10 0.16
N GLY A 148 7.85 16.53 0.23
CA GLY A 148 6.62 17.20 -0.14
C GLY A 148 5.90 16.59 -1.33
N VAL A 149 5.04 17.39 -1.97
CA VAL A 149 4.20 16.96 -3.10
C VAL A 149 5.07 16.55 -4.30
N ILE A 150 4.67 15.46 -4.96
CA ILE A 150 5.26 15.01 -6.22
C ILE A 150 4.56 15.74 -7.36
N PHE A 151 5.19 16.81 -7.86
CA PHE A 151 4.65 17.66 -8.91
C PHE A 151 5.51 17.62 -10.18
N ARG A 152 4.93 17.95 -11.32
CA ARG A 152 5.62 17.98 -12.60
C ARG A 152 6.70 19.07 -12.59
N GLY A 153 7.92 18.70 -12.99
CA GLY A 153 9.09 19.60 -12.93
C GLY A 153 9.82 19.61 -11.59
N ARG A 154 9.41 18.80 -10.60
CA ARG A 154 10.19 18.61 -9.38
C ARG A 154 11.47 17.82 -9.69
N GLU A 155 12.60 18.33 -9.23
CA GLU A 155 13.92 17.71 -9.40
C GLU A 155 14.08 16.43 -8.56
N ASN A 156 15.05 15.59 -8.93
CA ASN A 156 15.47 14.39 -8.20
C ASN A 156 14.36 13.34 -7.99
N LEU A 157 13.40 13.27 -8.90
CA LEU A 157 12.42 12.18 -8.94
C LEU A 157 12.99 11.00 -9.73
N ASN A 158 12.89 9.80 -9.17
CA ASN A 158 13.12 8.58 -9.95
C ASN A 158 11.96 8.34 -10.94
N GLN A 159 12.14 7.40 -11.88
CA GLN A 159 11.15 7.12 -12.92
C GLN A 159 9.76 6.76 -12.37
N TRP A 160 9.70 5.97 -11.28
CA TRP A 160 8.44 5.55 -10.68
C TRP A 160 7.68 6.73 -10.06
N LYS A 161 8.37 7.60 -9.31
CA LYS A 161 7.77 8.82 -8.76
C LYS A 161 7.36 9.79 -9.85
N SER A 162 8.19 9.95 -10.88
CA SER A 162 7.90 10.84 -12.02
C SER A 162 6.60 10.46 -12.75
N ALA A 163 6.29 9.15 -12.85
CA ALA A 163 5.06 8.66 -13.45
C ALA A 163 3.78 9.11 -12.71
N HIS A 164 3.92 9.53 -11.45
CA HIS A 164 2.80 10.03 -10.63
C HIS A 164 2.78 11.55 -10.47
N ALA A 165 3.75 12.27 -11.06
CA ALA A 165 3.80 13.72 -10.97
C ALA A 165 2.62 14.39 -11.68
N ILE A 166 1.98 15.34 -11.02
CA ILE A 166 0.84 16.12 -11.54
C ILE A 166 1.16 17.61 -11.60
N GLU A 167 0.42 18.32 -12.44
CA GLU A 167 0.44 19.79 -12.46
C GLU A 167 -0.29 20.33 -11.23
N THR A 168 0.43 20.97 -10.32
CA THR A 168 -0.15 21.58 -9.12
C THR A 168 0.76 22.65 -8.51
N LYS A 169 0.16 23.59 -7.81
CA LYS A 169 0.85 24.61 -7.00
C LYS A 169 1.11 24.14 -5.57
N ASN A 170 0.50 23.03 -5.14
CA ASN A 170 0.68 22.49 -3.80
C ASN A 170 2.12 21.99 -3.62
N ARG A 171 2.70 22.21 -2.45
CA ARG A 171 4.06 21.77 -2.11
C ARG A 171 4.11 20.90 -0.86
N THR A 172 3.15 21.08 0.05
CA THR A 172 3.10 20.41 1.34
C THR A 172 1.84 19.54 1.46
N LEU A 173 1.79 18.67 2.47
CA LEU A 173 0.58 17.92 2.82
C LEU A 173 -0.56 18.89 3.19
N ASP A 174 -0.26 19.94 3.94
CA ASP A 174 -1.27 20.92 4.34
C ASP A 174 -1.92 21.65 3.14
N ASP A 175 -1.14 21.90 2.09
CA ASP A 175 -1.69 22.46 0.85
C ASP A 175 -2.59 21.45 0.12
N ALA A 176 -2.12 20.20 0.00
CA ALA A 176 -2.77 19.17 -0.79
C ALA A 176 -4.10 18.70 -0.17
N ILE A 177 -4.17 18.68 1.17
CA ILE A 177 -5.32 18.13 1.90
C ILE A 177 -6.56 19.01 1.82
N LYS A 178 -6.43 20.29 1.46
CA LYS A 178 -7.54 21.22 1.34
C LYS A 178 -8.54 20.74 0.28
N ASN A 179 -9.79 20.54 0.71
CA ASN A 179 -10.87 20.02 -0.14
C ASN A 179 -10.56 18.64 -0.77
N ALA A 180 -9.66 17.83 -0.17
CA ALA A 180 -9.48 16.45 -0.54
C ALA A 180 -10.64 15.61 -0.02
N ASP A 181 -11.15 14.70 -0.85
CA ASP A 181 -12.20 13.75 -0.48
C ASP A 181 -11.63 12.55 0.27
N VAL A 182 -10.40 12.14 -0.07
CA VAL A 182 -9.76 10.94 0.44
C VAL A 182 -8.34 11.26 0.87
N PHE A 183 -7.97 10.82 2.05
CA PHE A 183 -6.58 10.72 2.52
C PHE A 183 -6.20 9.24 2.63
N LEU A 184 -5.11 8.85 2.01
CA LEU A 184 -4.46 7.57 2.19
C LEU A 184 -3.08 7.79 2.82
N GLY A 185 -2.94 7.40 4.07
CA GLY A 185 -1.68 7.42 4.81
C GLY A 185 -0.96 6.08 4.70
N LEU A 186 0.26 6.12 4.19
CA LEU A 186 1.21 5.02 4.09
C LEU A 186 2.60 5.55 4.47
N SER A 187 2.67 6.25 5.59
CA SER A 187 3.84 7.04 6.00
C SER A 187 4.22 6.79 7.46
N VAL A 188 3.99 7.76 8.32
CA VAL A 188 4.40 7.72 9.73
C VAL A 188 3.32 8.28 10.64
N LYS A 189 3.33 7.83 11.90
CA LYS A 189 2.48 8.33 12.98
C LYS A 189 2.43 9.87 13.01
N GLY A 190 1.23 10.43 13.21
CA GLY A 190 1.02 11.85 13.43
C GLY A 190 1.18 12.73 12.19
N ALA A 191 1.34 12.15 11.00
CA ALA A 191 1.50 12.92 9.76
C ALA A 191 0.24 13.70 9.37
N LEU A 192 -0.95 13.23 9.73
CA LEU A 192 -2.22 13.93 9.53
C LEU A 192 -2.66 14.57 10.84
N THR A 193 -2.87 15.89 10.84
CA THR A 193 -3.30 16.62 12.04
C THR A 193 -4.80 16.90 12.05
N LYS A 194 -5.38 17.12 13.24
CA LYS A 194 -6.79 17.54 13.40
C LYS A 194 -7.13 18.78 12.56
N ASN A 195 -6.19 19.75 12.45
CA ASN A 195 -6.39 20.93 11.62
C ASN A 195 -6.42 20.63 10.12
N MET A 196 -5.65 19.65 9.65
CA MET A 196 -5.70 19.18 8.27
C MET A 196 -7.03 18.49 7.99
N VAL A 197 -7.52 17.63 8.89
CA VAL A 197 -8.81 16.95 8.77
C VAL A 197 -9.96 17.94 8.63
N LYS A 198 -9.96 19.04 9.40
CA LYS A 198 -10.96 20.13 9.26
C LYS A 198 -10.99 20.76 7.87
N LYS A 199 -9.87 20.77 7.14
CA LYS A 199 -9.74 21.37 5.80
C LYS A 199 -10.20 20.44 4.66
N MET A 200 -10.45 19.16 4.93
CA MET A 200 -10.91 18.19 3.94
C MET A 200 -12.33 18.51 3.44
N ALA A 201 -12.70 17.90 2.34
CA ALA A 201 -14.05 18.01 1.78
C ALA A 201 -15.11 17.47 2.75
N LYS A 202 -16.39 17.73 2.45
CA LYS A 202 -17.53 17.15 3.20
C LYS A 202 -17.52 15.62 3.07
N ASN A 203 -17.86 14.91 4.15
CA ASN A 203 -17.85 13.45 4.25
C ASN A 203 -16.49 12.87 3.76
N PRO A 204 -15.38 13.22 4.43
CA PRO A 204 -14.07 12.75 4.01
C PRO A 204 -13.88 11.27 4.32
N ILE A 205 -13.03 10.62 3.54
CA ILE A 205 -12.60 9.24 3.75
C ILE A 205 -11.12 9.28 4.17
N ILE A 206 -10.80 8.69 5.31
CA ILE A 206 -9.45 8.71 5.89
C ILE A 206 -8.99 7.29 6.12
N PHE A 207 -7.98 6.86 5.37
CA PHE A 207 -7.28 5.60 5.56
C PHE A 207 -5.92 5.89 6.17
N ALA A 208 -5.80 5.76 7.49
CA ALA A 208 -4.57 6.00 8.26
C ALA A 208 -3.87 4.65 8.51
N CYS A 209 -3.12 4.17 7.53
CA CYS A 209 -2.61 2.80 7.46
C CYS A 209 -1.14 2.65 7.89
N ALA A 210 -0.51 3.68 8.45
CA ALA A 210 0.83 3.55 9.02
C ALA A 210 0.85 2.55 10.18
N ASN A 211 1.92 1.77 10.27
CA ASN A 211 2.13 0.77 11.30
C ASN A 211 3.43 1.06 12.09
N PRO A 212 3.43 0.80 13.42
CA PRO A 212 2.35 0.26 14.25
C PRO A 212 1.26 1.30 14.63
N ASP A 213 1.56 2.57 14.52
CA ASP A 213 0.67 3.67 14.87
C ASP A 213 0.20 4.42 13.62
N PRO A 214 -1.12 4.75 13.52
CA PRO A 214 -1.68 5.43 12.37
C PRO A 214 -1.21 6.90 12.26
N GLU A 215 -1.37 7.50 11.08
CA GLU A 215 -1.10 8.93 10.85
C GLU A 215 -1.97 9.85 11.70
N ILE A 216 -3.15 9.40 12.07
CA ILE A 216 -4.09 10.02 13.00
C ILE A 216 -4.98 8.92 13.57
N THR A 217 -5.37 9.00 14.82
CA THR A 217 -6.27 8.02 15.43
C THR A 217 -7.74 8.31 15.12
N PRO A 218 -8.63 7.29 15.15
CA PRO A 218 -10.07 7.49 15.01
C PRO A 218 -10.63 8.52 15.99
N GLU A 219 -10.21 8.46 17.24
CA GLU A 219 -10.65 9.40 18.31
C GLU A 219 -10.29 10.84 17.96
N GLU A 220 -9.07 11.07 17.46
CA GLU A 220 -8.62 12.41 17.05
C GLU A 220 -9.43 12.96 15.87
N VAL A 221 -9.89 12.08 14.96
CA VAL A 221 -10.76 12.49 13.85
C VAL A 221 -12.16 12.80 14.36
N GLU A 222 -12.73 11.96 15.21
CA GLU A 222 -14.08 12.12 15.79
C GLU A 222 -14.22 13.43 16.59
N GLU A 223 -13.16 13.86 17.28
CA GLU A 223 -13.14 15.15 17.99
C GLU A 223 -13.40 16.36 17.07
N VAL A 224 -13.10 16.24 15.78
CA VAL A 224 -13.15 17.39 14.85
C VAL A 224 -14.10 17.21 13.66
N ARG A 225 -14.50 15.98 13.35
CA ARG A 225 -15.36 15.62 12.21
C ARG A 225 -16.23 14.41 12.53
N SER A 226 -17.53 14.61 12.61
CA SER A 226 -18.52 13.52 12.80
C SER A 226 -18.98 12.88 11.49
N ASP A 227 -18.63 13.48 10.35
CA ASP A 227 -19.03 13.04 9.01
C ASP A 227 -17.93 12.23 8.29
N ALA A 228 -16.80 11.96 8.95
CA ALA A 228 -15.69 11.24 8.36
C ALA A 228 -15.89 9.71 8.43
N ILE A 229 -15.53 9.02 7.35
CA ILE A 229 -15.27 7.57 7.40
C ILE A 229 -13.78 7.40 7.66
N ILE A 230 -13.43 6.72 8.74
CA ILE A 230 -12.03 6.41 9.08
C ILE A 230 -11.79 4.92 9.11
N ALA A 231 -10.62 4.49 8.61
CA ALA A 231 -10.08 3.15 8.72
C ALA A 231 -8.59 3.20 9.06
N THR A 232 -8.09 2.16 9.72
CA THR A 232 -6.67 2.00 10.07
C THR A 232 -6.15 0.64 9.62
N GLY A 233 -4.84 0.44 9.66
CA GLY A 233 -4.23 -0.88 9.45
C GLY A 233 -4.39 -1.85 10.64
N ARG A 234 -4.88 -1.37 11.79
CA ARG A 234 -4.95 -2.12 13.06
C ARG A 234 -6.25 -2.89 13.18
N SER A 235 -6.18 -4.07 13.81
CA SER A 235 -7.34 -4.93 14.05
C SER A 235 -8.16 -4.56 15.30
N ASP A 236 -7.60 -3.70 16.16
CA ASP A 236 -8.26 -3.22 17.38
C ASP A 236 -9.10 -1.96 17.17
N TYR A 237 -9.11 -1.42 15.94
CA TYR A 237 -10.00 -0.34 15.53
C TYR A 237 -11.11 -0.84 14.58
N PRO A 238 -12.28 -0.18 14.54
CA PRO A 238 -13.26 -0.40 13.49
C PRO A 238 -12.67 -0.14 12.09
N ASN A 239 -13.21 -0.80 11.06
CA ASN A 239 -12.80 -0.61 9.67
C ASN A 239 -11.30 -0.88 9.45
N GLN A 240 -10.86 -2.09 9.68
CA GLN A 240 -9.49 -2.49 9.36
C GLN A 240 -9.24 -2.49 7.85
N VAL A 241 -8.19 -1.79 7.41
CA VAL A 241 -7.65 -1.80 6.04
C VAL A 241 -6.20 -2.28 6.11
N ASN A 242 -6.02 -3.57 5.96
CA ASN A 242 -4.72 -4.25 6.03
C ASN A 242 -4.67 -5.37 5.01
N ASN A 243 -3.52 -5.59 4.38
CA ASN A 243 -3.30 -6.65 3.39
C ASN A 243 -3.60 -8.07 3.92
N LEU A 244 -3.49 -8.27 5.23
CA LEU A 244 -3.85 -9.51 5.93
C LEU A 244 -5.24 -10.05 5.54
N ILE A 245 -6.22 -9.17 5.36
CA ILE A 245 -7.59 -9.58 5.02
C ILE A 245 -7.76 -9.91 3.52
N GLY A 246 -6.69 -9.89 2.74
CA GLY A 246 -6.71 -10.12 1.29
C GLY A 246 -5.75 -11.19 0.80
N PHE A 247 -4.47 -11.12 1.18
CA PHE A 247 -3.44 -11.93 0.53
C PHE A 247 -3.67 -13.45 0.60
N PRO A 248 -4.16 -14.05 1.71
CA PRO A 248 -4.34 -15.49 1.74
C PRO A 248 -5.35 -15.99 0.70
N TYR A 249 -6.43 -15.25 0.54
CA TYR A 249 -7.50 -15.59 -0.38
C TYR A 249 -7.13 -15.32 -1.85
N ILE A 250 -6.31 -14.29 -2.11
CA ILE A 250 -5.76 -14.01 -3.44
C ILE A 250 -4.89 -15.18 -3.88
N PHE A 251 -3.97 -15.65 -3.01
CA PHE A 251 -3.16 -16.84 -3.31
C PHE A 251 -3.99 -18.09 -3.46
N ARG A 252 -5.02 -18.29 -2.63
CA ARG A 252 -5.93 -19.43 -2.80
C ARG A 252 -6.57 -19.43 -4.18
N GLY A 253 -7.10 -18.29 -4.60
CA GLY A 253 -7.69 -18.15 -5.94
C GLY A 253 -6.67 -18.39 -7.06
N ALA A 254 -5.47 -17.82 -6.96
CA ALA A 254 -4.41 -18.01 -7.97
C ALA A 254 -4.00 -19.48 -8.08
N LEU A 255 -3.82 -20.19 -6.97
CA LEU A 255 -3.47 -21.60 -6.95
C LEU A 255 -4.60 -22.48 -7.51
N ASP A 256 -5.86 -22.17 -7.23
CA ASP A 256 -7.02 -22.94 -7.72
C ASP A 256 -7.15 -22.88 -9.24
N VAL A 257 -6.86 -21.73 -9.84
CA VAL A 257 -6.92 -21.52 -11.30
C VAL A 257 -5.57 -21.69 -12.01
N ARG A 258 -4.50 -21.90 -11.27
CA ARG A 258 -3.12 -22.04 -11.75
C ARG A 258 -2.67 -20.87 -12.66
N SER A 259 -2.93 -19.65 -12.20
CA SER A 259 -2.59 -18.43 -12.96
C SER A 259 -1.65 -17.50 -12.17
#